data_73166008127d51e3c6daa97f91663c6c
#
_entry.id   73166008127d51e3c6daa97f91663c6c
#
_cell.length_a   1.000
_cell.length_b   1.000
_cell.length_c   1.000
_cell.angle_alpha   90.00
_cell.angle_beta   90.00
_cell.angle_gamma   90.00
#
_symmetry.space_group_name_H-M   'P 1'
#
loop_
_entity.id
_entity.type
_entity.pdbx_description
1 polymer ?
#
loop_
_entity_poly.entity_id
_entity_poly.type
_entity_poly.pdbx_seq_one_letter_code
_entity_poly.pdbx_strand_id
1 'polypeptide(L)'
;AKLKIESGTRNFRIRIYEFADSDLDPEPISFETLKIIPPNFVIADFAIDNEWGQNYIPRNEIVTLTARFQNLSEGKSDTASISFRRDSTFVVLDEDEIHQFGLVPGGKFFDFSFEIMSRVDQFTVYFDIYDYFETRKSIPLHLELMKSYKNASQLKAYSMPYPAEIKSSKPREKNELIAGLPKVSTRRETIGIVFGNHEFVDRDIHGKTSTDENVRMVRNYFHDLFGIENHQIVPSQYWFFNNGVTRKDFGKMFNPDAGYIMDKIESSLHYSGADTLDLILYYSGEGTTINGKKCLLPQDATMSDEYSFYTLEELYANLAKIQKMKQVRNITLFMDVDFNNPAFKQNLMAAVKEDPNQKKKGKKKKKKSEEPVQALEEEIKPPEGITALFASNINQLSYTHPDANNGVFTYYLLRGLRGEADNGDKSVTVAELHEFISKNVQDTTARLYADLPQVPLLFTSDPDRILYRLP
;
A
#
# COMPACT_ATOMS: atom_id res chain seq x y z
N ALA A 1 -19.68 -14.98 -13.24
CA ALA A 1 -18.86 -15.75 -14.19
C ALA A 1 -17.64 -14.92 -14.55
N LYS A 2 -16.43 -15.44 -14.30
CA LYS A 2 -15.20 -14.80 -14.79
C LYS A 2 -15.03 -15.18 -16.26
N LEU A 3 -15.05 -14.18 -17.15
CA LEU A 3 -14.77 -14.36 -18.57
C LEU A 3 -13.27 -14.05 -18.79
N LYS A 4 -12.50 -15.03 -19.25
CA LYS A 4 -11.13 -14.80 -19.69
C LYS A 4 -11.21 -14.30 -21.14
N ILE A 5 -10.84 -13.04 -21.35
CA ILE A 5 -10.90 -12.39 -22.67
C ILE A 5 -9.47 -12.29 -23.20
N GLU A 6 -9.24 -12.86 -24.39
CA GLU A 6 -7.98 -12.64 -25.12
C GLU A 6 -7.97 -11.25 -25.77
N SER A 7 -6.79 -10.67 -25.96
CA SER A 7 -6.63 -9.35 -26.59
C SER A 7 -7.19 -9.33 -28.03
N GLY A 8 -7.81 -8.23 -28.41
CA GLY A 8 -8.40 -7.98 -29.72
C GLY A 8 -9.85 -7.51 -29.64
N THR A 9 -10.45 -7.24 -30.80
CA THR A 9 -11.86 -6.86 -30.89
C THR A 9 -12.76 -8.04 -30.64
N ARG A 10 -13.72 -7.93 -29.74
CA ARG A 10 -14.71 -8.97 -29.40
C ARG A 10 -16.09 -8.35 -29.32
N ASN A 11 -17.07 -9.11 -29.80
CA ASN A 11 -18.49 -8.77 -29.65
C ASN A 11 -19.08 -9.68 -28.56
N PHE A 12 -19.72 -9.07 -27.61
CA PHE A 12 -20.42 -9.79 -26.54
C PHE A 12 -21.92 -9.55 -26.67
N ARG A 13 -22.69 -10.62 -26.58
CA ARG A 13 -24.12 -10.55 -26.46
C ARG A 13 -24.50 -10.99 -25.04
N ILE A 14 -25.09 -10.10 -24.27
CA ILE A 14 -25.65 -10.42 -22.96
C ILE A 14 -27.15 -10.68 -23.18
N ARG A 15 -27.57 -11.91 -22.93
CA ARG A 15 -28.99 -12.23 -22.91
C ARG A 15 -29.50 -12.15 -21.48
N ILE A 16 -30.53 -11.35 -21.28
CA ILE A 16 -31.20 -11.22 -19.99
C ILE A 16 -32.54 -11.98 -20.14
N TYR A 17 -32.66 -13.06 -19.37
CA TYR A 17 -33.93 -13.83 -19.32
C TYR A 17 -34.72 -13.34 -18.11
N GLU A 18 -35.93 -12.85 -18.35
CA GLU A 18 -36.88 -12.55 -17.29
C GLU A 18 -37.85 -13.72 -17.14
N PHE A 19 -38.30 -14.00 -15.91
CA PHE A 19 -39.19 -15.12 -15.62
C PHE A 19 -40.61 -14.98 -16.27
N ALA A 20 -40.88 -13.83 -16.86
CA ALA A 20 -42.16 -13.46 -17.48
C ALA A 20 -42.16 -13.51 -19.02
N ASP A 21 -41.24 -14.23 -19.66
CA ASP A 21 -41.23 -14.55 -21.10
C ASP A 21 -41.01 -13.32 -22.05
N SER A 22 -40.39 -12.26 -21.62
CA SER A 22 -39.95 -11.19 -22.50
C SER A 22 -38.44 -11.26 -22.72
N ASP A 23 -38.04 -11.69 -23.91
CA ASP A 23 -36.63 -11.75 -24.34
C ASP A 23 -36.17 -10.31 -24.64
N LEU A 24 -35.47 -9.66 -23.71
CA LEU A 24 -34.79 -8.41 -23.95
C LEU A 24 -33.44 -8.72 -24.58
N ASP A 25 -33.38 -8.62 -25.90
CA ASP A 25 -32.12 -8.75 -26.66
C ASP A 25 -31.53 -7.36 -26.82
N PRO A 26 -30.57 -6.89 -25.95
CA PRO A 26 -29.96 -5.59 -26.09
C PRO A 26 -29.10 -5.55 -27.35
N GLU A 27 -29.02 -4.40 -27.98
CA GLU A 27 -28.08 -4.15 -29.09
C GLU A 27 -26.65 -4.60 -28.70
N PRO A 28 -25.93 -5.28 -29.61
CA PRO A 28 -24.58 -5.75 -29.29
C PRO A 28 -23.64 -4.61 -28.96
N ILE A 29 -23.05 -4.66 -27.78
CA ILE A 29 -22.01 -3.70 -27.38
C ILE A 29 -20.68 -4.24 -27.87
N SER A 30 -20.04 -3.47 -28.75
CA SER A 30 -18.67 -3.74 -29.23
C SER A 30 -17.67 -2.99 -28.37
N PHE A 31 -16.66 -3.67 -27.86
CA PHE A 31 -15.50 -3.05 -27.22
C PHE A 31 -14.21 -3.70 -27.69
N GLU A 32 -13.18 -2.89 -27.75
CA GLU A 32 -11.84 -3.32 -28.11
C GLU A 32 -11.03 -3.54 -26.83
N THR A 33 -10.47 -4.73 -26.67
CA THR A 33 -9.55 -5.01 -25.59
C THR A 33 -8.13 -4.61 -26.04
N LEU A 34 -7.52 -3.68 -25.31
CA LEU A 34 -6.12 -3.32 -25.56
C LEU A 34 -5.22 -4.51 -25.19
N LYS A 35 -4.31 -4.86 -26.11
CA LYS A 35 -3.25 -5.82 -25.81
C LYS A 35 -2.27 -5.15 -24.86
N ILE A 36 -2.30 -5.51 -23.60
CA ILE A 36 -1.30 -5.09 -22.62
C ILE A 36 -0.08 -6.01 -22.80
N ILE A 37 1.03 -5.44 -23.22
CA ILE A 37 2.31 -6.11 -23.31
C ILE A 37 3.11 -5.68 -22.08
N PRO A 38 3.42 -6.59 -21.14
CA PRO A 38 4.20 -6.23 -19.96
C PRO A 38 5.63 -5.86 -20.36
N PRO A 39 6.30 -4.98 -19.60
CA PRO A 39 7.72 -4.70 -19.80
C PRO A 39 8.58 -5.94 -19.52
N ASN A 40 9.76 -5.98 -20.13
CA ASN A 40 10.74 -7.04 -19.91
C ASN A 40 12.11 -6.41 -19.62
N PHE A 41 12.42 -6.18 -18.36
CA PHE A 41 13.67 -5.59 -17.95
C PHE A 41 14.82 -6.60 -17.94
N VAL A 42 15.98 -6.13 -18.38
CA VAL A 42 17.26 -6.84 -18.27
C VAL A 42 18.35 -5.85 -17.86
N ILE A 43 19.44 -6.34 -17.29
CA ILE A 43 20.68 -5.56 -17.19
C ILE A 43 21.34 -5.62 -18.56
N ALA A 44 21.32 -4.49 -19.26
CA ALA A 44 21.96 -4.39 -20.59
C ALA A 44 23.49 -4.26 -20.47
N ASP A 45 23.95 -3.55 -19.44
CA ASP A 45 25.36 -3.34 -19.18
C ASP A 45 25.55 -2.88 -17.71
N PHE A 46 26.79 -2.88 -17.21
CA PHE A 46 27.11 -2.34 -15.91
C PHE A 46 28.56 -1.84 -15.87
N ALA A 47 28.83 -0.97 -14.93
CA ALA A 47 30.14 -0.34 -14.72
C ALA A 47 30.51 -0.31 -13.23
N ILE A 48 31.80 -0.25 -12.97
CA ILE A 48 32.38 -0.05 -11.65
C ILE A 48 33.28 1.18 -11.72
N ASP A 49 33.05 2.11 -10.83
CA ASP A 49 33.90 3.28 -10.63
C ASP A 49 34.23 3.41 -9.15
N ASN A 50 35.43 3.91 -8.84
CA ASN A 50 35.82 4.24 -7.50
C ASN A 50 36.39 5.68 -7.44
N GLU A 51 36.60 6.21 -6.25
CA GLU A 51 37.13 7.56 -6.05
C GLU A 51 38.48 7.82 -6.74
N TRP A 52 39.22 6.75 -7.04
CA TRP A 52 40.52 6.79 -7.71
C TRP A 52 40.48 6.69 -9.22
N GLY A 53 39.27 6.63 -9.80
CA GLY A 53 39.05 6.43 -11.23
C GLY A 53 39.41 5.01 -11.72
N GLN A 54 39.51 4.06 -10.82
CA GLN A 54 39.78 2.66 -11.16
C GLN A 54 38.45 1.91 -11.38
N ASN A 55 38.48 0.94 -12.26
CA ASN A 55 37.30 0.18 -12.72
C ASN A 55 37.31 -1.29 -12.24
N TYR A 56 37.82 -1.54 -11.05
CA TYR A 56 37.75 -2.84 -10.40
C TYR A 56 37.25 -2.69 -8.94
N ILE A 57 36.81 -3.77 -8.33
CA ILE A 57 36.34 -3.80 -6.95
C ILE A 57 37.48 -4.25 -6.05
N PRO A 58 38.09 -3.36 -5.25
CA PRO A 58 39.08 -3.74 -4.23
C PRO A 58 38.37 -4.44 -3.05
N ARG A 59 39.10 -5.22 -2.30
CA ARG A 59 38.58 -5.86 -1.09
C ARG A 59 38.34 -4.85 0.03
N ASN A 60 37.13 -4.84 0.62
CA ASN A 60 36.74 -3.99 1.73
C ASN A 60 36.82 -2.47 1.42
N GLU A 61 36.79 -2.10 0.16
CA GLU A 61 36.68 -0.71 -0.27
C GLU A 61 35.33 -0.44 -0.92
N ILE A 62 34.89 0.79 -0.82
CA ILE A 62 33.64 1.26 -1.40
C ILE A 62 33.86 1.56 -2.88
N VAL A 63 32.98 1.04 -3.71
CA VAL A 63 32.93 1.35 -5.14
C VAL A 63 31.50 1.71 -5.54
N THR A 64 31.36 2.54 -6.57
CA THR A 64 30.06 2.83 -7.19
C THR A 64 29.80 1.80 -8.28
N LEU A 65 28.75 1.02 -8.11
CA LEU A 65 28.20 0.15 -9.15
C LEU A 65 27.10 0.91 -9.90
N THR A 66 27.23 1.04 -11.21
CA THR A 66 26.17 1.57 -12.08
C THR A 66 25.66 0.46 -12.98
N ALA A 67 24.41 0.09 -12.85
CA ALA A 67 23.75 -0.90 -13.71
C ALA A 67 22.76 -0.21 -14.65
N ARG A 68 22.82 -0.54 -15.94
CA ARG A 68 21.90 -0.06 -16.98
C ARG A 68 20.81 -1.08 -17.19
N PHE A 69 19.60 -0.74 -16.81
CA PHE A 69 18.41 -1.56 -17.02
C PHE A 69 17.70 -1.12 -18.28
N GLN A 70 17.40 -2.08 -19.15
CA GLN A 70 16.70 -1.82 -20.40
C GLN A 70 15.43 -2.66 -20.49
N ASN A 71 14.35 -2.04 -20.92
CA ASN A 71 13.10 -2.72 -21.25
C ASN A 71 13.17 -3.28 -22.67
N LEU A 72 13.32 -4.59 -22.80
CA LEU A 72 13.38 -5.27 -24.11
C LEU A 72 12.02 -5.61 -24.71
N SER A 73 10.92 -5.27 -24.05
CA SER A 73 9.56 -5.46 -24.55
C SER A 73 9.10 -4.27 -25.39
N GLU A 74 8.08 -4.46 -26.22
CA GLU A 74 7.33 -3.36 -26.83
C GLU A 74 6.45 -2.62 -25.82
N GLY A 75 6.09 -3.29 -24.70
CA GLY A 75 5.29 -2.72 -23.63
C GLY A 75 6.08 -1.74 -22.78
N LYS A 76 5.40 -0.68 -22.34
CA LYS A 76 5.96 0.28 -21.40
C LYS A 76 5.73 -0.16 -19.95
N SER A 77 6.65 0.16 -19.04
CA SER A 77 6.35 0.13 -17.63
C SER A 77 5.53 1.37 -17.24
N ASP A 78 4.66 1.26 -16.26
CA ASP A 78 3.91 2.40 -15.73
C ASP A 78 4.61 2.99 -14.50
N THR A 79 5.08 2.13 -13.62
CA THR A 79 5.90 2.49 -12.46
C THR A 79 6.92 1.38 -12.22
N ALA A 80 8.12 1.54 -12.80
CA ALA A 80 9.20 0.62 -12.50
C ALA A 80 9.89 1.03 -11.20
N SER A 81 10.06 0.07 -10.30
CA SER A 81 10.87 0.23 -9.09
C SER A 81 11.88 -0.90 -8.99
N ILE A 82 13.04 -0.59 -8.40
CA ILE A 82 14.12 -1.54 -8.16
C ILE A 82 14.45 -1.58 -6.68
N SER A 83 14.64 -2.79 -6.19
CA SER A 83 15.31 -3.07 -4.93
C SER A 83 16.42 -4.09 -5.12
N PHE A 84 17.33 -4.20 -4.19
CA PHE A 84 18.34 -5.25 -4.17
C PHE A 84 18.24 -6.08 -2.91
N ARG A 85 18.53 -7.39 -3.04
CA ARG A 85 18.58 -8.27 -1.89
C ARG A 85 19.88 -8.06 -1.15
N ARG A 86 19.78 -7.78 0.14
CA ARG A 86 20.94 -7.74 1.02
C ARG A 86 21.43 -9.15 1.29
N ASP A 87 22.75 -9.30 1.25
CA ASP A 87 23.45 -10.56 1.48
C ASP A 87 24.62 -10.29 2.44
N SER A 88 25.07 -11.32 3.17
CA SER A 88 26.22 -11.22 4.08
C SER A 88 27.56 -11.08 3.37
N THR A 89 27.60 -11.32 2.07
CA THR A 89 28.83 -11.28 1.24
C THR A 89 29.23 -9.86 0.81
N PHE A 90 28.29 -8.92 0.84
CA PHE A 90 28.53 -7.51 0.50
C PHE A 90 27.65 -6.58 1.35
N VAL A 91 28.04 -5.31 1.38
CA VAL A 91 27.28 -4.23 2.03
C VAL A 91 26.91 -3.23 0.97
N VAL A 92 25.66 -2.79 0.97
CA VAL A 92 25.17 -1.66 0.19
C VAL A 92 25.06 -0.47 1.13
N LEU A 93 25.63 0.65 0.73
CA LEU A 93 25.67 1.88 1.53
C LEU A 93 24.54 2.85 1.16
N ASP A 94 23.65 2.43 0.28
CA ASP A 94 22.47 3.20 -0.08
C ASP A 94 21.44 3.15 1.04
N GLU A 95 20.90 4.31 1.43
CA GLU A 95 19.87 4.41 2.46
C GLU A 95 18.50 4.02 1.94
N ASP A 96 18.26 4.19 0.63
CA ASP A 96 16.99 3.84 0.00
C ASP A 96 16.95 2.36 -0.36
N GLU A 97 15.99 1.64 0.21
CA GLU A 97 15.80 0.21 -0.11
C GLU A 97 15.11 0.00 -1.47
N ILE A 98 14.40 0.99 -1.99
CA ILE A 98 13.67 0.93 -3.26
C ILE A 98 13.81 2.24 -4.01
N HIS A 99 14.21 2.15 -5.27
CA HIS A 99 14.35 3.28 -6.18
C HIS A 99 13.25 3.21 -7.25
N GLN A 100 12.53 4.33 -7.44
CA GLN A 100 11.47 4.44 -8.43
C GLN A 100 11.98 5.11 -9.70
N PHE A 101 11.74 4.49 -10.85
CA PHE A 101 12.15 4.99 -12.16
C PHE A 101 10.96 5.45 -13.02
N GLY A 102 9.74 5.21 -12.56
CA GLY A 102 8.54 5.61 -13.26
C GLY A 102 8.36 4.88 -14.60
N LEU A 103 7.87 5.62 -15.58
CA LEU A 103 7.55 5.09 -16.91
C LEU A 103 8.81 4.85 -17.74
N VAL A 104 9.04 3.59 -18.13
CA VAL A 104 10.13 3.19 -19.03
C VAL A 104 9.52 2.59 -20.31
N PRO A 105 9.50 3.33 -21.43
CA PRO A 105 8.98 2.83 -22.71
C PRO A 105 9.75 1.60 -23.21
N GLY A 106 9.14 0.86 -24.14
CA GLY A 106 9.81 -0.24 -24.84
C GLY A 106 11.10 0.20 -25.51
N GLY A 107 12.15 -0.59 -25.39
CA GLY A 107 13.49 -0.30 -25.92
C GLY A 107 14.29 0.76 -25.15
N LYS A 108 13.68 1.50 -24.22
CA LYS A 108 14.37 2.51 -23.41
C LYS A 108 15.07 1.89 -22.20
N PHE A 109 16.03 2.64 -21.65
CA PHE A 109 16.80 2.24 -20.49
C PHE A 109 16.87 3.38 -19.45
N PHE A 110 17.27 3.01 -18.25
CA PHE A 110 17.69 3.92 -17.18
C PHE A 110 18.93 3.35 -16.48
N ASP A 111 19.72 4.22 -15.91
CA ASP A 111 20.90 3.84 -15.12
C ASP A 111 20.57 3.96 -13.64
N PHE A 112 21.01 2.96 -12.88
CA PHE A 112 20.89 2.92 -11.44
C PHE A 112 22.27 2.76 -10.82
N SER A 113 22.67 3.72 -9.98
CA SER A 113 23.97 3.76 -9.34
C SER A 113 23.83 3.70 -7.82
N PHE A 114 24.65 2.91 -7.17
CA PHE A 114 24.70 2.80 -5.72
C PHE A 114 26.08 2.38 -5.26
N GLU A 115 26.38 2.63 -3.99
CA GLU A 115 27.68 2.29 -3.40
C GLU A 115 27.65 0.90 -2.78
N ILE A 116 28.71 0.12 -3.03
CA ILE A 116 28.83 -1.27 -2.61
C ILE A 116 30.26 -1.56 -2.11
N MET A 117 30.35 -2.41 -1.09
CA MET A 117 31.61 -2.92 -0.56
C MET A 117 31.50 -4.44 -0.42
N SER A 118 32.43 -5.19 -0.98
CA SER A 118 32.45 -6.65 -0.86
C SER A 118 33.50 -7.15 0.15
N ARG A 119 33.14 -8.21 0.85
CA ARG A 119 34.00 -8.93 1.80
C ARG A 119 34.54 -10.24 1.24
N VAL A 120 34.03 -10.69 0.13
CA VAL A 120 34.36 -11.96 -0.52
C VAL A 120 34.80 -11.75 -1.97
N ASP A 121 35.59 -12.70 -2.51
CA ASP A 121 36.17 -12.58 -3.85
C ASP A 121 35.16 -12.64 -4.98
N GLN A 122 34.04 -13.35 -4.78
CA GLN A 122 32.95 -13.46 -5.74
C GLN A 122 31.62 -13.31 -5.02
N PHE A 123 30.70 -12.52 -5.56
CA PHE A 123 29.38 -12.31 -4.99
C PHE A 123 28.35 -12.00 -6.09
N THR A 124 27.09 -12.11 -5.74
CA THR A 124 25.98 -11.85 -6.67
C THR A 124 25.03 -10.84 -6.06
N VAL A 125 24.83 -9.74 -6.76
CA VAL A 125 23.78 -8.76 -6.44
C VAL A 125 22.52 -9.17 -7.18
N TYR A 126 21.43 -9.38 -6.46
CA TYR A 126 20.13 -9.63 -7.05
C TYR A 126 19.32 -8.35 -7.05
N PHE A 127 18.90 -7.91 -8.24
CA PHE A 127 17.99 -6.78 -8.41
C PHE A 127 16.59 -7.33 -8.58
N ASP A 128 15.69 -6.93 -7.72
CA ASP A 128 14.28 -7.23 -7.84
C ASP A 128 13.59 -6.02 -8.47
N ILE A 129 13.06 -6.19 -9.69
CA ILE A 129 12.33 -5.15 -10.42
C ILE A 129 10.85 -5.44 -10.31
N TYR A 130 10.11 -4.42 -9.96
CA TYR A 130 8.65 -4.43 -9.86
C TYR A 130 8.07 -3.44 -10.85
N ASP A 131 6.95 -3.77 -11.44
CA ASP A 131 6.15 -2.84 -12.22
C ASP A 131 4.65 -2.96 -11.90
N TYR A 132 3.87 -2.08 -12.46
CA TYR A 132 2.41 -2.07 -12.29
C TYR A 132 1.72 -3.38 -12.71
N PHE A 133 2.35 -4.19 -13.55
CA PHE A 133 1.78 -5.46 -14.06
C PHE A 133 2.08 -6.64 -13.13
N GLU A 134 2.49 -6.39 -11.88
CA GLU A 134 2.81 -7.40 -10.86
C GLU A 134 3.93 -8.38 -11.30
N THR A 135 4.67 -8.02 -12.35
CA THR A 135 5.80 -8.82 -12.76
C THR A 135 7.01 -8.50 -11.88
N ARG A 136 7.19 -9.29 -10.84
CA ARG A 136 8.47 -9.33 -10.12
C ARG A 136 9.48 -10.08 -10.97
N LYS A 137 10.56 -9.43 -11.33
CA LYS A 137 11.68 -10.05 -11.99
C LYS A 137 12.95 -9.88 -11.17
N SER A 138 13.55 -10.99 -10.78
CA SER A 138 14.84 -11.00 -10.09
C SER A 138 15.95 -11.18 -11.12
N ILE A 139 16.87 -10.23 -11.20
CA ILE A 139 17.98 -10.23 -12.17
C ILE A 139 19.30 -10.33 -11.40
N PRO A 140 20.06 -11.42 -11.55
CA PRO A 140 21.36 -11.56 -10.91
C PRO A 140 22.45 -10.79 -11.67
N LEU A 141 23.35 -10.16 -10.92
CA LEU A 141 24.60 -9.58 -11.42
C LEU A 141 25.76 -10.21 -10.64
N HIS A 142 26.58 -11.00 -11.34
CA HIS A 142 27.76 -11.67 -10.76
C HIS A 142 28.97 -10.74 -10.83
N LEU A 143 29.61 -10.54 -9.70
CA LEU A 143 30.77 -9.67 -9.53
C LEU A 143 31.94 -10.42 -8.89
N GLU A 144 33.14 -9.99 -9.24
CA GLU A 144 34.42 -10.57 -8.80
C GLU A 144 35.39 -9.46 -8.42
N LEU A 145 36.08 -9.61 -7.30
CA LEU A 145 37.10 -8.65 -6.87
C LEU A 145 38.29 -8.64 -7.83
N MET A 146 38.98 -7.52 -7.92
CA MET A 146 40.19 -7.29 -8.71
C MET A 146 40.03 -7.56 -10.22
N LYS A 147 38.84 -7.82 -10.68
CA LYS A 147 38.53 -7.93 -12.10
C LYS A 147 38.24 -6.55 -12.67
N SER A 148 38.81 -6.28 -13.85
CA SER A 148 38.55 -5.01 -14.55
C SER A 148 37.17 -5.01 -15.18
N TYR A 149 36.42 -3.94 -14.97
CA TYR A 149 35.08 -3.70 -15.51
C TYR A 149 35.10 -2.49 -16.45
N LYS A 150 33.93 -2.07 -16.92
CA LYS A 150 33.76 -0.82 -17.66
C LYS A 150 33.56 0.34 -16.69
N ASN A 151 33.84 1.55 -17.16
CA ASN A 151 33.45 2.78 -16.48
C ASN A 151 32.04 3.20 -16.90
N ALA A 152 31.34 3.99 -16.12
CA ALA A 152 29.97 4.43 -16.40
C ALA A 152 29.83 5.10 -17.78
N SER A 153 30.84 5.83 -18.24
CA SER A 153 30.87 6.45 -19.57
C SER A 153 30.87 5.46 -20.74
N GLN A 154 31.17 4.19 -20.50
CA GLN A 154 31.27 3.13 -21.51
C GLN A 154 30.03 2.23 -21.56
N LEU A 155 29.01 2.50 -20.76
CA LEU A 155 27.78 1.73 -20.72
C LEU A 155 27.06 1.74 -22.07
N LYS A 156 26.60 0.56 -22.49
CA LYS A 156 25.87 0.37 -23.75
C LYS A 156 24.45 -0.12 -23.49
N ALA A 157 23.56 0.14 -24.42
CA ALA A 157 22.23 -0.44 -24.47
C ALA A 157 22.13 -1.37 -25.69
N TYR A 158 21.21 -2.32 -25.64
CA TYR A 158 20.87 -3.15 -26.80
C TYR A 158 20.21 -2.29 -27.87
N SER A 159 20.59 -2.53 -29.15
CA SER A 159 19.88 -1.95 -30.29
C SER A 159 18.54 -2.67 -30.45
N MET A 160 17.46 -1.92 -30.42
CA MET A 160 16.10 -2.47 -30.51
C MET A 160 15.47 -2.10 -31.87
N PRO A 161 14.78 -3.04 -32.54
CA PRO A 161 14.13 -2.79 -33.80
C PRO A 161 12.82 -2.01 -33.70
N TYR A 162 12.43 -1.55 -32.52
CA TYR A 162 11.15 -0.89 -32.31
C TYR A 162 11.18 0.55 -32.85
N PRO A 163 10.12 0.97 -33.55
CA PRO A 163 10.01 2.36 -33.98
C PRO A 163 9.95 3.28 -32.73
N ALA A 164 10.62 4.42 -32.83
CA ALA A 164 10.79 5.37 -31.76
C ALA A 164 9.47 6.00 -31.22
N GLU A 165 8.36 5.75 -31.88
CA GLU A 165 7.04 6.26 -31.52
C GLU A 165 5.97 5.18 -31.72
N ILE A 166 5.65 4.46 -30.67
CA ILE A 166 4.28 3.95 -30.54
C ILE A 166 3.46 5.17 -30.16
N LYS A 167 2.56 5.62 -31.05
CA LYS A 167 1.54 6.61 -30.68
C LYS A 167 0.86 6.11 -29.42
N SER A 168 1.20 6.71 -28.31
CA SER A 168 0.59 6.37 -27.02
C SER A 168 -0.92 6.53 -27.19
N SER A 169 -1.68 5.44 -26.94
CA SER A 169 -3.01 5.62 -26.38
C SER A 169 -2.92 6.74 -25.36
N LYS A 170 -3.82 7.71 -25.37
CA LYS A 170 -3.82 8.92 -24.53
C LYS A 170 -3.02 8.69 -23.25
N PRO A 171 -2.07 9.59 -22.88
CA PRO A 171 -1.39 9.46 -21.59
C PRO A 171 -2.48 9.24 -20.55
N ARG A 172 -2.36 8.20 -19.70
CA ARG A 172 -3.12 8.19 -18.46
C ARG A 172 -2.90 9.57 -17.87
N GLU A 173 -3.96 10.34 -17.71
CA GLU A 173 -3.89 11.62 -17.02
C GLU A 173 -3.04 11.38 -15.79
N LYS A 174 -1.99 12.20 -15.61
CA LYS A 174 -1.13 12.11 -14.42
C LYS A 174 -2.08 12.00 -13.26
N ASN A 175 -1.95 10.92 -12.48
CA ASN A 175 -2.87 10.70 -11.37
C ASN A 175 -2.94 12.02 -10.61
N GLU A 176 -4.10 12.66 -10.65
CA GLU A 176 -4.32 14.02 -10.13
C GLU A 176 -3.82 14.14 -8.70
N LEU A 177 -3.84 13.04 -7.97
CA LEU A 177 -3.37 12.97 -6.59
C LEU A 177 -1.86 13.12 -6.44
N ILE A 178 -1.05 12.75 -7.44
CA ILE A 178 0.44 12.86 -7.37
C ILE A 178 0.92 14.13 -8.08
N ALA A 179 0.20 14.59 -9.10
CA ALA A 179 0.64 15.72 -9.91
C ALA A 179 0.75 16.99 -9.08
N GLY A 180 1.98 17.53 -8.94
CA GLY A 180 2.23 18.78 -8.23
C GLY A 180 2.15 18.67 -6.70
N LEU A 181 2.35 17.48 -6.13
CA LEU A 181 2.46 17.32 -4.69
C LEU A 181 3.65 18.15 -4.19
N PRO A 182 3.46 19.07 -3.25
CA PRO A 182 4.56 19.87 -2.73
C PRO A 182 5.48 18.98 -1.88
N LYS A 183 6.79 19.16 -2.01
CA LYS A 183 7.76 18.51 -1.14
C LYS A 183 8.09 19.45 0.01
N VAL A 184 7.83 19.00 1.22
CA VAL A 184 8.18 19.76 2.44
C VAL A 184 9.52 19.30 3.00
N SER A 185 10.09 20.12 3.88
CA SER A 185 11.30 19.75 4.60
C SER A 185 11.05 18.54 5.51
N THR A 186 12.09 17.74 5.68
CA THR A 186 12.06 16.55 6.55
C THR A 186 11.58 16.87 7.97
N ARG A 187 10.65 16.05 8.46
CA ARG A 187 10.16 16.05 9.84
C ARG A 187 10.61 14.79 10.53
N ARG A 188 11.71 14.89 11.27
CA ARG A 188 12.29 13.74 11.98
C ARG A 188 11.52 13.34 13.23
N GLU A 189 10.62 14.18 13.70
CA GLU A 189 9.75 13.96 14.87
C GLU A 189 8.38 13.35 14.52
N THR A 190 8.29 12.72 13.35
CA THR A 190 7.06 12.00 12.94
C THR A 190 7.43 10.63 12.39
N ILE A 191 6.70 9.60 12.81
CA ILE A 191 6.82 8.24 12.31
C ILE A 191 5.54 7.88 11.57
N GLY A 192 5.71 7.36 10.36
CA GLY A 192 4.61 6.81 9.55
C GLY A 192 4.48 5.30 9.73
N ILE A 193 3.26 4.81 9.88
CA ILE A 193 2.93 3.38 9.84
C ILE A 193 1.94 3.19 8.70
N VAL A 194 2.37 2.58 7.58
CA VAL A 194 1.56 2.49 6.36
C VAL A 194 1.60 1.07 5.81
N PHE A 195 0.49 0.36 5.88
CA PHE A 195 0.41 -1.01 5.41
C PHE A 195 -1.01 -1.44 5.08
N GLY A 196 -1.12 -2.61 4.44
CA GLY A 196 -2.38 -3.27 4.12
C GLY A 196 -2.10 -4.60 3.44
N ASN A 197 -3.11 -5.45 3.34
CA ASN A 197 -3.01 -6.72 2.64
C ASN A 197 -4.15 -6.84 1.63
N HIS A 198 -3.84 -7.27 0.40
CA HIS A 198 -4.82 -7.55 -0.64
C HIS A 198 -4.74 -9.01 -1.11
N GLU A 199 -3.58 -9.65 -0.94
CA GLU A 199 -3.37 -11.07 -1.18
C GLU A 199 -3.29 -11.82 0.13
N PHE A 200 -3.99 -12.95 0.19
CA PHE A 200 -4.06 -13.78 1.38
C PHE A 200 -3.62 -15.20 1.05
N VAL A 201 -3.02 -15.87 2.04
CA VAL A 201 -2.65 -17.30 1.92
C VAL A 201 -3.90 -18.15 1.76
N ASP A 202 -4.95 -17.83 2.49
CA ASP A 202 -6.28 -18.46 2.37
C ASP A 202 -6.97 -17.95 1.10
N ARG A 203 -7.21 -18.85 0.14
CA ARG A 203 -7.83 -18.52 -1.15
C ARG A 203 -9.31 -18.12 -1.06
N ASP A 204 -9.93 -18.37 0.07
CA ASP A 204 -11.33 -17.98 0.33
C ASP A 204 -11.44 -16.54 0.81
N ILE A 205 -10.30 -15.90 1.14
CA ILE A 205 -10.21 -14.50 1.48
C ILE A 205 -9.82 -13.69 0.21
N HIS A 206 -10.69 -12.78 -0.19
CA HIS A 206 -10.48 -11.92 -1.34
C HIS A 206 -10.28 -10.49 -0.87
N GLY A 207 -9.09 -9.95 -1.04
CA GLY A 207 -8.76 -8.58 -0.69
C GLY A 207 -9.25 -7.55 -1.70
N LYS A 208 -9.32 -6.29 -1.27
CA LYS A 208 -9.67 -5.16 -2.13
C LYS A 208 -8.51 -4.87 -3.10
N THR A 209 -8.81 -4.82 -4.38
CA THR A 209 -7.82 -4.50 -5.42
C THR A 209 -7.22 -3.10 -5.31
N SER A 210 -7.89 -2.19 -4.59
CA SER A 210 -7.41 -0.83 -4.34
C SER A 210 -6.37 -0.73 -3.22
N THR A 211 -6.15 -1.78 -2.43
CA THR A 211 -5.30 -1.73 -1.23
C THR A 211 -3.85 -1.35 -1.54
N ASP A 212 -3.25 -1.95 -2.56
CA ASP A 212 -1.86 -1.65 -2.93
C ASP A 212 -1.68 -0.21 -3.39
N GLU A 213 -2.59 0.26 -4.24
CA GLU A 213 -2.56 1.64 -4.69
C GLU A 213 -2.78 2.61 -3.53
N ASN A 214 -3.70 2.28 -2.62
CA ASN A 214 -3.94 3.06 -1.41
C ASN A 214 -2.67 3.20 -0.56
N VAL A 215 -2.01 2.07 -0.25
CA VAL A 215 -0.79 2.05 0.56
C VAL A 215 0.34 2.82 -0.11
N ARG A 216 0.55 2.58 -1.41
CA ARG A 216 1.58 3.25 -2.20
C ARG A 216 1.38 4.77 -2.22
N MET A 217 0.15 5.22 -2.48
CA MET A 217 -0.18 6.64 -2.53
C MET A 217 -0.01 7.33 -1.17
N VAL A 218 -0.49 6.70 -0.11
CA VAL A 218 -0.34 7.25 1.25
C VAL A 218 1.12 7.32 1.67
N ARG A 219 1.94 6.33 1.32
CA ARG A 219 3.40 6.41 1.59
C ARG A 219 4.04 7.61 0.90
N ASN A 220 3.70 7.85 -0.38
CA ASN A 220 4.21 9.01 -1.10
C ASN A 220 3.77 10.33 -0.44
N TYR A 221 2.53 10.40 0.05
CA TYR A 221 2.05 11.57 0.78
C TYR A 221 2.76 11.75 2.13
N PHE A 222 3.01 10.67 2.84
CA PHE A 222 3.77 10.73 4.09
C PHE A 222 5.19 11.24 3.84
N HIS A 223 5.82 10.76 2.79
CA HIS A 223 7.15 11.22 2.40
C HIS A 223 7.14 12.67 1.88
N ASP A 224 6.37 12.97 0.84
CA ASP A 224 6.46 14.25 0.14
C ASP A 224 5.75 15.38 0.90
N LEU A 225 4.57 15.11 1.45
CA LEU A 225 3.72 16.12 2.08
C LEU A 225 3.96 16.27 3.58
N PHE A 226 4.18 15.16 4.30
CA PHE A 226 4.46 15.21 5.73
C PHE A 226 5.96 15.29 6.04
N GLY A 227 6.84 15.11 5.05
CA GLY A 227 8.29 15.12 5.23
C GLY A 227 8.81 13.95 6.08
N ILE A 228 8.10 12.82 6.09
CA ILE A 228 8.52 11.61 6.81
C ILE A 228 9.47 10.84 5.90
N GLU A 229 10.72 10.68 6.32
CA GLU A 229 11.70 9.95 5.52
C GLU A 229 11.35 8.46 5.42
N ASN A 230 11.75 7.80 4.33
CA ASN A 230 11.40 6.40 4.07
C ASN A 230 11.81 5.45 5.20
N HIS A 231 12.95 5.72 5.85
CA HIS A 231 13.41 4.92 6.99
C HIS A 231 12.58 5.11 8.26
N GLN A 232 11.75 6.17 8.34
CA GLN A 232 10.80 6.44 9.43
C GLN A 232 9.41 5.86 9.14
N ILE A 233 9.18 5.25 7.96
CA ILE A 233 7.92 4.61 7.61
C ILE A 233 8.01 3.10 7.84
N VAL A 234 7.09 2.54 8.63
CA VAL A 234 7.01 1.13 9.02
C VAL A 234 5.77 0.49 8.38
N PRO A 235 5.84 -0.76 7.89
CA PRO A 235 7.04 -1.53 7.58
C PRO A 235 7.82 -0.92 6.43
N SER A 236 9.07 -1.35 6.22
CA SER A 236 9.81 -0.89 5.04
C SER A 236 9.04 -1.26 3.76
N GLN A 237 9.14 -0.41 2.74
CA GLN A 237 8.44 -0.64 1.48
C GLN A 237 8.84 -1.98 0.85
N TYR A 238 10.12 -2.35 0.95
CA TYR A 238 10.63 -3.63 0.49
C TYR A 238 9.88 -4.81 1.11
N TRP A 239 9.64 -4.78 2.41
CA TRP A 239 8.98 -5.89 3.09
C TRP A 239 7.50 -5.98 2.73
N PHE A 240 6.79 -4.86 2.68
CA PHE A 240 5.39 -4.82 2.32
C PHE A 240 5.12 -5.47 0.95
N PHE A 241 5.87 -5.06 -0.09
CA PHE A 241 5.66 -5.58 -1.45
C PHE A 241 6.11 -7.02 -1.67
N ASN A 242 6.97 -7.57 -0.80
CA ASN A 242 7.50 -8.92 -0.99
C ASN A 242 6.78 -10.00 -0.19
N ASN A 243 6.26 -9.66 0.99
CA ASN A 243 5.84 -10.68 1.95
C ASN A 243 4.41 -10.49 2.46
N GLY A 244 3.81 -9.32 2.22
CA GLY A 244 2.61 -8.92 2.95
C GLY A 244 2.88 -8.77 4.46
N VAL A 245 1.87 -8.44 5.23
CA VAL A 245 1.97 -8.27 6.70
C VAL A 245 1.24 -9.41 7.39
N THR A 246 2.00 -10.32 7.98
CA THR A 246 1.47 -11.51 8.68
C THR A 246 0.95 -11.18 10.08
N ARG A 247 0.23 -12.11 10.70
CA ARG A 247 -0.22 -12.00 12.10
C ARG A 247 0.94 -11.74 13.06
N LYS A 248 2.06 -12.43 12.84
CA LYS A 248 3.29 -12.24 13.61
C LYS A 248 3.86 -10.83 13.44
N ASP A 249 3.75 -10.27 12.24
CA ASP A 249 4.26 -8.95 11.93
C ASP A 249 3.42 -7.84 12.55
N PHE A 250 2.09 -8.00 12.57
CA PHE A 250 1.23 -7.12 13.35
C PHE A 250 1.64 -7.11 14.83
N GLY A 251 1.84 -8.30 15.42
CA GLY A 251 2.28 -8.42 16.80
C GLY A 251 3.63 -7.74 17.07
N LYS A 252 4.61 -7.93 16.18
CA LYS A 252 5.93 -7.29 16.30
C LYS A 252 5.87 -5.78 16.05
N MET A 253 5.04 -5.33 15.10
CA MET A 253 4.94 -3.91 14.76
C MET A 253 4.47 -3.08 15.94
N PHE A 254 3.41 -3.54 16.61
CA PHE A 254 2.73 -2.81 17.67
C PHE A 254 3.12 -3.24 19.09
N ASN A 255 4.14 -4.11 19.25
CA ASN A 255 4.61 -4.49 20.58
C ASN A 255 5.19 -3.26 21.31
N PRO A 256 4.63 -2.86 22.47
CA PRO A 256 5.07 -1.66 23.18
C PRO A 256 6.40 -1.83 23.93
N ASP A 257 6.91 -3.05 24.08
CA ASP A 257 8.14 -3.32 24.81
C ASP A 257 9.37 -3.44 23.87
N ALA A 258 9.19 -4.04 22.68
CA ALA A 258 10.28 -4.31 21.74
C ALA A 258 9.75 -4.45 20.28
N GLY A 259 8.84 -3.56 19.88
CA GLY A 259 8.28 -3.57 18.54
C GLY A 259 8.99 -2.67 17.56
N TYR A 260 8.74 -2.85 16.27
CA TYR A 260 9.36 -2.02 15.21
C TYR A 260 9.07 -0.53 15.38
N ILE A 261 7.88 -0.18 15.89
CA ILE A 261 7.54 1.21 16.20
C ILE A 261 8.42 1.74 17.32
N MET A 262 8.74 0.92 18.32
CA MET A 262 9.61 1.32 19.44
C MET A 262 11.03 1.60 18.98
N ASP A 263 11.60 0.74 18.13
CA ASP A 263 12.93 0.95 17.54
C ASP A 263 12.96 2.27 16.73
N LYS A 264 11.86 2.61 16.04
CA LYS A 264 11.75 3.87 15.30
C LYS A 264 11.59 5.07 16.22
N ILE A 265 10.84 4.96 17.31
CA ILE A 265 10.73 6.03 18.32
C ILE A 265 12.12 6.36 18.88
N GLU A 266 12.87 5.38 19.32
CA GLU A 266 14.21 5.58 19.88
C GLU A 266 15.18 6.20 18.85
N SER A 267 15.23 5.65 17.64
CA SER A 267 16.11 6.18 16.59
C SER A 267 15.70 7.59 16.16
N SER A 268 14.42 7.88 15.94
CA SER A 268 13.96 9.19 15.51
C SER A 268 14.24 10.28 16.55
N LEU A 269 14.04 10.01 17.83
CA LEU A 269 14.36 10.94 18.91
C LEU A 269 15.87 11.19 19.01
N HIS A 270 16.67 10.13 18.85
CA HIS A 270 18.12 10.26 18.83
C HIS A 270 18.62 11.18 17.72
N TYR A 271 18.11 11.00 16.48
CA TYR A 271 18.55 11.77 15.32
C TYR A 271 17.93 13.17 15.22
N SER A 272 16.70 13.35 15.71
CA SER A 272 16.04 14.67 15.68
C SER A 272 16.48 15.59 16.82
N GLY A 273 16.88 15.00 17.94
CA GLY A 273 17.09 15.75 19.19
C GLY A 273 15.78 16.28 19.82
N ALA A 274 14.63 15.80 19.34
CA ALA A 274 13.33 16.19 19.89
C ALA A 274 12.99 15.37 21.14
N ASP A 275 12.21 15.95 22.07
CA ASP A 275 11.75 15.27 23.27
C ASP A 275 10.53 14.37 22.99
N THR A 276 9.76 14.72 21.96
CA THR A 276 8.51 14.03 21.61
C THR A 276 8.30 13.92 20.10
N LEU A 277 7.52 12.92 19.70
CA LEU A 277 7.16 12.70 18.30
C LEU A 277 5.67 12.34 18.12
N ASP A 278 5.22 12.42 16.87
CA ASP A 278 3.88 12.01 16.44
C ASP A 278 3.93 10.68 15.71
N LEU A 279 2.89 9.86 15.91
CA LEU A 279 2.67 8.64 15.13
C LEU A 279 1.47 8.83 14.22
N ILE A 280 1.63 8.56 12.92
CA ILE A 280 0.55 8.57 11.95
C ILE A 280 0.45 7.18 11.33
N LEU A 281 -0.68 6.52 11.56
CA LEU A 281 -0.95 5.17 11.06
C LEU A 281 -1.99 5.23 9.95
N TYR A 282 -1.71 4.55 8.86
CA TYR A 282 -2.67 4.24 7.80
C TYR A 282 -2.73 2.74 7.58
N TYR A 283 -3.94 2.20 7.59
CA TYR A 283 -4.24 0.81 7.22
C TYR A 283 -5.28 0.77 6.11
N SER A 284 -5.01 -0.03 5.08
CA SER A 284 -6.00 -0.39 4.06
C SER A 284 -6.05 -1.91 3.92
N GLY A 285 -7.23 -2.48 3.96
CA GLY A 285 -7.37 -3.93 3.84
C GLY A 285 -8.74 -4.43 4.27
N GLU A 286 -8.80 -5.73 4.49
CA GLU A 286 -10.02 -6.39 4.93
C GLU A 286 -10.14 -6.40 6.46
N GLY A 287 -11.38 -6.30 6.90
CA GLY A 287 -11.77 -6.50 8.28
C GLY A 287 -12.90 -7.52 8.39
N THR A 288 -13.10 -8.03 9.57
CA THR A 288 -14.22 -8.96 9.86
C THR A 288 -14.67 -8.85 11.30
N THR A 289 -15.79 -9.48 11.61
CA THR A 289 -16.30 -9.59 12.98
C THR A 289 -16.36 -11.06 13.37
N ILE A 290 -15.55 -11.47 14.35
CA ILE A 290 -15.50 -12.84 14.86
C ILE A 290 -15.84 -12.84 16.33
N ASN A 291 -16.82 -13.65 16.73
CA ASN A 291 -17.27 -13.74 18.12
C ASN A 291 -17.58 -12.37 18.78
N GLY A 292 -18.08 -11.41 17.99
CA GLY A 292 -18.37 -10.04 18.42
C GLY A 292 -17.14 -9.11 18.49
N LYS A 293 -15.94 -9.59 18.15
CA LYS A 293 -14.72 -8.79 18.10
C LYS A 293 -14.43 -8.34 16.67
N LYS A 294 -14.04 -7.08 16.50
CA LYS A 294 -13.59 -6.52 15.25
C LYS A 294 -12.13 -6.87 15.03
N CYS A 295 -11.83 -7.41 13.86
CA CYS A 295 -10.51 -7.93 13.51
C CYS A 295 -10.03 -7.36 12.18
N LEU A 296 -8.74 -7.06 12.08
CA LEU A 296 -8.01 -6.83 10.84
C LEU A 296 -7.48 -8.16 10.32
N LEU A 297 -7.37 -8.31 9.02
CA LEU A 297 -6.92 -9.54 8.37
C LEU A 297 -5.42 -9.46 8.01
N PRO A 298 -4.55 -10.19 8.74
CA PRO A 298 -3.17 -10.43 8.32
C PRO A 298 -3.11 -11.24 7.03
N GLN A 299 -2.00 -11.18 6.33
CA GLN A 299 -1.80 -11.90 5.07
C GLN A 299 -1.92 -13.44 5.21
N ASP A 300 -1.53 -13.97 6.36
CA ASP A 300 -1.63 -15.38 6.74
C ASP A 300 -2.94 -15.72 7.49
N ALA A 301 -3.92 -14.82 7.49
CA ALA A 301 -5.24 -15.08 8.05
C ALA A 301 -5.90 -16.27 7.36
N THR A 302 -6.54 -17.15 8.15
CA THR A 302 -7.31 -18.28 7.64
C THR A 302 -8.71 -18.30 8.26
N MET A 303 -9.73 -18.56 7.44
CA MET A 303 -11.12 -18.55 7.88
C MET A 303 -11.44 -19.65 8.91
N SER A 304 -10.61 -20.69 9.00
CA SER A 304 -10.76 -21.80 9.93
C SER A 304 -10.10 -21.58 11.30
N ASP A 305 -9.24 -20.53 11.44
CA ASP A 305 -8.49 -20.23 12.66
C ASP A 305 -8.74 -18.79 13.11
N GLU A 306 -9.57 -18.60 14.14
CA GLU A 306 -9.86 -17.27 14.70
C GLU A 306 -8.63 -16.56 15.29
N TYR A 307 -7.60 -17.29 15.70
CA TYR A 307 -6.36 -16.74 16.23
C TYR A 307 -5.43 -16.17 15.15
N SER A 308 -5.70 -16.47 13.89
CA SER A 308 -4.96 -15.91 12.75
C SER A 308 -5.29 -14.44 12.49
N PHE A 309 -6.36 -13.91 13.07
CA PHE A 309 -6.77 -12.52 12.94
C PHE A 309 -6.13 -11.61 13.99
N TYR A 310 -6.03 -10.31 13.69
CA TYR A 310 -5.52 -9.30 14.62
C TYR A 310 -6.67 -8.42 15.11
N THR A 311 -7.04 -8.53 16.39
CA THR A 311 -8.21 -7.81 16.92
C THR A 311 -7.93 -6.31 17.12
N LEU A 312 -8.95 -5.46 16.92
CA LEU A 312 -8.85 -4.04 17.28
C LEU A 312 -8.58 -3.84 18.76
N GLU A 313 -9.12 -4.72 19.61
CA GLU A 313 -8.87 -4.70 21.06
C GLU A 313 -7.36 -4.84 21.35
N GLU A 314 -6.68 -5.78 20.67
CA GLU A 314 -5.24 -5.98 20.80
C GLU A 314 -4.44 -4.78 20.28
N LEU A 315 -4.81 -4.25 19.09
CA LEU A 315 -4.21 -3.04 18.54
C LEU A 315 -4.31 -1.88 19.52
N TYR A 316 -5.51 -1.63 20.04
CA TYR A 316 -5.77 -0.52 20.93
C TYR A 316 -5.10 -0.66 22.28
N ALA A 317 -5.02 -1.87 22.84
CA ALA A 317 -4.28 -2.13 24.06
C ALA A 317 -2.79 -1.80 23.91
N ASN A 318 -2.20 -2.12 22.78
CA ASN A 318 -0.80 -1.82 22.48
C ASN A 318 -0.58 -0.32 22.23
N LEU A 319 -1.43 0.30 21.42
CA LEU A 319 -1.35 1.75 21.13
C LEU A 319 -1.58 2.59 22.40
N ALA A 320 -2.47 2.17 23.30
CA ALA A 320 -2.69 2.86 24.57
C ALA A 320 -1.46 2.84 25.48
N LYS A 321 -0.66 1.76 25.44
CA LYS A 321 0.61 1.70 26.18
C LYS A 321 1.65 2.61 25.54
N ILE A 322 1.76 2.61 24.21
CA ILE A 322 2.67 3.47 23.45
C ILE A 322 2.31 4.95 23.69
N GLN A 323 1.04 5.31 23.66
CA GLN A 323 0.57 6.68 23.89
C GLN A 323 0.92 7.23 25.28
N LYS A 324 0.96 6.36 26.30
CA LYS A 324 1.33 6.77 27.67
C LYS A 324 2.81 7.08 27.83
N MET A 325 3.64 6.79 26.84
CA MET A 325 5.05 7.13 26.85
C MET A 325 5.21 8.65 26.70
N LYS A 326 6.09 9.25 27.49
CA LYS A 326 6.35 10.70 27.44
C LYS A 326 6.87 11.17 26.09
N GLN A 327 7.47 10.26 25.33
CA GLN A 327 8.03 10.50 24.00
C GLN A 327 6.97 10.59 22.89
N VAL A 328 5.76 10.09 23.13
CA VAL A 328 4.69 10.10 22.12
C VAL A 328 3.71 11.22 22.42
N ARG A 329 3.63 12.19 21.50
CA ARG A 329 2.76 13.37 21.63
C ARG A 329 1.34 13.07 21.15
N ASN A 330 1.22 12.57 19.91
CA ASN A 330 -0.07 12.25 19.31
C ASN A 330 -0.01 10.93 18.55
N ILE A 331 -1.15 10.22 18.52
CA ILE A 331 -1.38 9.08 17.64
C ILE A 331 -2.60 9.37 16.78
N THR A 332 -2.45 9.25 15.44
CA THR A 332 -3.52 9.43 14.47
C THR A 332 -3.65 8.18 13.61
N LEU A 333 -4.86 7.65 13.50
CA LEU A 333 -5.19 6.46 12.72
C LEU A 333 -6.08 6.85 11.53
N PHE A 334 -5.73 6.38 10.34
CA PHE A 334 -6.57 6.40 9.15
C PHE A 334 -6.83 4.95 8.74
N MET A 335 -8.10 4.51 8.77
CA MET A 335 -8.49 3.11 8.64
C MET A 335 -9.43 2.92 7.44
N ASP A 336 -8.87 2.54 6.28
CA ASP A 336 -9.66 2.16 5.11
C ASP A 336 -10.02 0.68 5.17
N VAL A 337 -10.94 0.36 6.06
CA VAL A 337 -11.39 -0.98 6.38
C VAL A 337 -12.89 -1.00 6.60
N ASP A 338 -13.54 -2.09 6.24
CA ASP A 338 -14.89 -2.40 6.68
C ASP A 338 -14.94 -3.72 7.47
N PHE A 339 -15.87 -3.80 8.42
CA PHE A 339 -16.04 -4.98 9.28
C PHE A 339 -17.31 -5.75 8.94
N ASN A 340 -17.97 -5.40 7.86
CA ASN A 340 -19.29 -5.94 7.48
C ASN A 340 -19.29 -6.63 6.10
N ASN A 341 -18.13 -6.99 5.57
CA ASN A 341 -18.05 -7.64 4.27
C ASN A 341 -18.87 -8.95 4.26
N PRO A 342 -19.95 -9.04 3.42
CA PRO A 342 -20.85 -10.20 3.43
C PRO A 342 -20.17 -11.48 2.94
N ALA A 343 -19.13 -11.41 2.13
CA ALA A 343 -18.38 -12.57 1.68
C ALA A 343 -17.71 -13.31 2.85
N PHE A 344 -17.16 -12.59 3.81
CA PHE A 344 -16.58 -13.19 5.01
C PHE A 344 -17.63 -13.79 5.94
N LYS A 345 -18.81 -13.19 6.05
CA LYS A 345 -19.90 -13.74 6.87
C LYS A 345 -20.39 -15.08 6.38
N GLN A 346 -20.48 -15.27 5.06
CA GLN A 346 -20.92 -16.53 4.47
C GLN A 346 -19.90 -17.64 4.68
N ASN A 347 -18.61 -17.34 4.49
CA ASN A 347 -17.52 -18.30 4.64
C ASN A 347 -17.32 -18.69 6.11
N LEU A 348 -17.38 -17.75 7.04
CA LEU A 348 -17.35 -18.05 8.48
C LEU A 348 -18.52 -18.94 8.93
N MET A 349 -19.74 -18.68 8.44
CA MET A 349 -20.89 -19.52 8.75
C MET A 349 -20.78 -20.92 8.14
N ALA A 350 -20.09 -21.07 7.02
CA ALA A 350 -19.82 -22.38 6.41
C ALA A 350 -18.79 -23.15 7.23
N ALA A 351 -17.67 -22.52 7.59
CA ALA A 351 -16.60 -23.12 8.41
C ALA A 351 -17.09 -23.57 9.80
N VAL A 352 -17.93 -22.75 10.46
CA VAL A 352 -18.53 -23.10 11.78
C VAL A 352 -19.52 -24.27 11.67
N LYS A 353 -20.15 -24.50 10.51
CA LYS A 353 -21.06 -25.64 10.30
C LYS A 353 -20.33 -26.97 10.10
N GLU A 354 -19.07 -26.94 9.75
CA GLU A 354 -18.25 -28.15 9.52
C GLU A 354 -17.58 -28.67 10.80
N ASP A 355 -17.66 -27.99 11.95
CA ASP A 355 -17.19 -28.51 13.24
C ASP A 355 -18.20 -29.52 13.84
N PRO A 356 -17.90 -30.84 13.82
CA PRO A 356 -18.84 -31.89 14.28
C PRO A 356 -19.12 -31.88 15.79
N ASN A 357 -18.38 -31.05 16.58
CA ASN A 357 -18.48 -31.05 18.04
C ASN A 357 -19.48 -30.05 18.62
N GLN A 358 -20.11 -29.19 17.81
CA GLN A 358 -21.16 -28.26 18.24
C GLN A 358 -22.58 -28.83 18.04
N LYS A 359 -22.90 -29.97 18.62
CA LYS A 359 -24.26 -30.44 18.71
C LYS A 359 -24.98 -29.91 19.96
N LYS A 360 -26.01 -29.09 19.72
CA LYS A 360 -27.19 -28.81 20.54
C LYS A 360 -27.04 -27.89 21.76
N LYS A 361 -27.35 -26.61 21.57
CA LYS A 361 -28.22 -25.89 22.52
C LYS A 361 -29.29 -25.10 21.74
N GLY A 362 -30.53 -25.29 22.23
CA GLY A 362 -31.77 -24.98 21.54
C GLY A 362 -31.95 -23.53 21.10
N LYS A 363 -32.46 -23.38 19.89
CA LYS A 363 -32.92 -22.14 19.28
C LYS A 363 -34.14 -21.56 20.00
N LYS A 364 -33.98 -20.51 20.77
CA LYS A 364 -35.01 -19.48 20.93
C LYS A 364 -34.71 -18.39 19.89
N LYS A 365 -35.57 -18.25 18.88
CA LYS A 365 -35.58 -17.10 17.98
C LYS A 365 -35.86 -15.84 18.80
N LYS A 366 -34.84 -15.10 19.16
CA LYS A 366 -34.98 -13.68 19.54
C LYS A 366 -35.13 -12.90 18.23
N LYS A 367 -36.22 -12.13 18.08
CA LYS A 367 -36.33 -11.03 17.13
C LYS A 367 -35.10 -10.15 17.36
N LYS A 368 -34.22 -9.96 16.35
CA LYS A 368 -33.19 -8.94 16.37
C LYS A 368 -33.90 -7.58 16.47
N SER A 369 -33.88 -6.97 17.64
CA SER A 369 -34.03 -5.53 17.75
C SER A 369 -32.82 -4.92 17.05
N GLU A 370 -33.02 -3.97 16.15
CA GLU A 370 -31.96 -3.13 15.63
C GLU A 370 -31.26 -2.46 16.82
N GLU A 371 -30.01 -2.81 17.05
CA GLU A 371 -29.21 -2.13 18.09
C GLU A 371 -29.03 -0.67 17.66
N PRO A 372 -29.10 0.29 18.60
CA PRO A 372 -28.91 1.70 18.27
C PRO A 372 -27.54 1.90 17.62
N VAL A 373 -27.46 2.70 16.57
CA VAL A 373 -26.21 2.99 15.81
C VAL A 373 -25.07 3.40 16.75
N GLN A 374 -25.36 4.17 17.80
CA GLN A 374 -24.39 4.61 18.82
C GLN A 374 -23.72 3.45 19.58
N ALA A 375 -24.46 2.35 19.85
CA ALA A 375 -23.88 1.18 20.54
C ALA A 375 -22.88 0.42 19.65
N LEU A 376 -23.05 0.50 18.33
CA LEU A 376 -22.15 -0.14 17.36
C LEU A 376 -20.86 0.67 17.13
N GLU A 377 -20.90 1.99 17.22
CA GLU A 377 -19.73 2.85 17.08
C GLU A 377 -18.74 2.65 18.25
N GLU A 378 -19.23 2.38 19.44
CA GLU A 378 -18.37 2.11 20.61
C GLU A 378 -17.47 0.86 20.41
N GLU A 379 -17.85 -0.09 19.54
CA GLU A 379 -17.05 -1.31 19.25
C GLU A 379 -15.74 -1.03 18.53
N ILE A 380 -15.64 0.10 17.80
CA ILE A 380 -14.42 0.49 17.05
C ILE A 380 -13.76 1.75 17.62
N LYS A 381 -14.32 2.30 18.68
CA LYS A 381 -13.79 3.51 19.30
C LYS A 381 -12.41 3.28 19.91
N PRO A 382 -11.41 4.08 19.53
CA PRO A 382 -10.08 3.98 20.11
C PRO A 382 -10.03 4.46 21.55
N PRO A 383 -8.98 4.12 22.30
CA PRO A 383 -8.72 4.71 23.61
C PRO A 383 -8.67 6.24 23.56
N GLU A 384 -9.01 6.87 24.70
CA GLU A 384 -8.93 8.32 24.85
C GLU A 384 -7.54 8.86 24.47
N GLY A 385 -7.49 9.99 23.77
CA GLY A 385 -6.27 10.63 23.31
C GLY A 385 -5.74 10.11 21.97
N ILE A 386 -6.32 9.04 21.42
CA ILE A 386 -6.02 8.56 20.06
C ILE A 386 -7.07 9.11 19.09
N THR A 387 -6.64 9.79 18.04
CA THR A 387 -7.51 10.23 16.96
C THR A 387 -7.63 9.12 15.92
N ALA A 388 -8.85 8.78 15.50
CA ALA A 388 -9.07 7.79 14.44
C ALA A 388 -10.16 8.22 13.46
N LEU A 389 -9.87 8.11 12.16
CA LEU A 389 -10.80 8.25 11.06
C LEU A 389 -10.99 6.88 10.39
N PHE A 390 -12.22 6.41 10.35
CA PHE A 390 -12.60 5.17 9.66
C PHE A 390 -13.31 5.48 8.35
N ALA A 391 -13.06 4.65 7.34
CA ALA A 391 -13.65 4.80 6.02
C ALA A 391 -15.17 4.68 6.00
N SER A 392 -15.73 3.90 6.91
CA SER A 392 -17.17 3.62 6.97
C SER A 392 -17.63 3.33 8.38
N ASN A 393 -18.94 3.47 8.58
CA ASN A 393 -19.59 2.96 9.77
C ASN A 393 -19.48 1.43 9.82
N ILE A 394 -19.55 0.87 11.02
CA ILE A 394 -19.36 -0.57 11.32
C ILE A 394 -20.27 -1.52 10.51
N ASN A 395 -21.42 -1.06 10.05
CA ASN A 395 -22.38 -1.82 9.25
C ASN A 395 -22.32 -1.53 7.75
N GLN A 396 -21.39 -0.70 7.32
CA GLN A 396 -21.24 -0.26 5.95
C GLN A 396 -19.99 -0.84 5.30
N LEU A 397 -19.96 -0.84 3.97
CA LEU A 397 -18.80 -1.23 3.18
C LEU A 397 -17.95 0.01 2.87
N SER A 398 -16.67 -0.21 2.64
CA SER A 398 -15.75 0.75 2.03
C SER A 398 -15.60 0.40 0.56
N TYR A 399 -15.96 1.34 -0.32
CA TYR A 399 -16.01 1.14 -1.77
C TYR A 399 -14.73 1.59 -2.46
N THR A 400 -14.47 1.02 -3.64
CA THR A 400 -13.41 1.47 -4.55
C THR A 400 -13.93 2.60 -5.43
N HIS A 401 -13.13 3.65 -5.62
CA HIS A 401 -13.47 4.77 -6.51
C HIS A 401 -13.36 4.31 -7.98
N PRO A 402 -14.39 4.50 -8.81
CA PRO A 402 -14.43 3.94 -10.17
C PRO A 402 -13.31 4.46 -11.09
N ASP A 403 -12.89 5.70 -10.90
CA ASP A 403 -11.97 6.38 -11.80
C ASP A 403 -10.53 6.47 -11.25
N ALA A 404 -10.29 6.12 -9.98
CA ALA A 404 -9.03 6.41 -9.30
C ALA A 404 -8.24 5.19 -8.80
N ASN A 405 -8.69 3.97 -9.01
CA ASN A 405 -8.09 2.73 -8.47
C ASN A 405 -7.83 2.74 -6.94
N ASN A 406 -8.32 3.74 -6.22
CA ASN A 406 -8.21 3.90 -4.78
C ASN A 406 -9.55 3.59 -4.10
N GLY A 407 -9.53 3.29 -2.81
CA GLY A 407 -10.75 3.36 -2.00
C GLY A 407 -11.34 4.78 -2.03
N VAL A 408 -12.67 4.91 -2.03
CA VAL A 408 -13.33 6.23 -2.04
C VAL A 408 -12.88 7.07 -0.84
N PHE A 409 -12.76 6.46 0.33
CA PHE A 409 -12.24 7.14 1.51
C PHE A 409 -10.80 7.61 1.31
N THR A 410 -9.91 6.72 0.87
CA THR A 410 -8.49 7.06 0.65
C THR A 410 -8.33 8.13 -0.41
N TYR A 411 -9.10 8.08 -1.49
CA TYR A 411 -9.09 9.11 -2.53
C TYR A 411 -9.36 10.51 -1.93
N TYR A 412 -10.41 10.65 -1.12
CA TYR A 412 -10.73 11.95 -0.51
C TYR A 412 -9.85 12.29 0.69
N LEU A 413 -9.30 11.30 1.41
CA LEU A 413 -8.25 11.54 2.40
C LEU A 413 -7.04 12.24 1.77
N LEU A 414 -6.54 11.72 0.65
CA LEU A 414 -5.40 12.29 -0.05
C LEU A 414 -5.70 13.70 -0.60
N ARG A 415 -6.88 13.93 -1.17
CA ARG A 415 -7.30 15.25 -1.62
C ARG A 415 -7.41 16.25 -0.48
N GLY A 416 -8.01 15.85 0.64
CA GLY A 416 -8.11 16.69 1.83
C GLY A 416 -6.74 17.05 2.39
N LEU A 417 -5.83 16.08 2.51
CA LEU A 417 -4.46 16.31 2.96
C LEU A 417 -3.68 17.22 2.00
N ARG A 418 -3.96 17.18 0.71
CA ARG A 418 -3.35 18.06 -0.29
C ARG A 418 -3.77 19.53 -0.16
N GLY A 419 -4.75 19.82 0.68
CA GLY A 419 -5.23 21.18 0.96
C GLY A 419 -6.66 21.45 0.55
N GLU A 420 -7.38 20.51 -0.06
CA GLU A 420 -8.79 20.74 -0.43
C GLU A 420 -9.71 20.75 0.80
N ALA A 421 -9.23 20.33 1.97
CA ALA A 421 -9.93 20.44 3.24
C ALA A 421 -9.64 21.75 3.98
N ASP A 422 -8.68 22.56 3.52
CA ASP A 422 -8.32 23.84 4.13
C ASP A 422 -9.45 24.87 3.95
N ASN A 423 -9.83 25.53 5.01
CA ASN A 423 -10.84 26.59 5.02
C ASN A 423 -10.28 27.97 4.65
N GLY A 424 -9.00 28.07 4.28
CA GLY A 424 -8.32 29.28 3.81
C GLY A 424 -7.28 29.85 4.79
N ASP A 425 -6.98 29.17 5.90
CA ASP A 425 -5.96 29.57 6.86
C ASP A 425 -4.60 28.87 6.64
N LYS A 426 -4.48 28.07 5.58
CA LYS A 426 -3.31 27.26 5.21
C LYS A 426 -2.97 26.17 6.22
N SER A 427 -3.94 25.70 6.95
CA SER A 427 -3.78 24.54 7.83
C SER A 427 -4.94 23.55 7.64
N VAL A 428 -4.69 22.30 7.89
CA VAL A 428 -5.73 21.27 7.86
C VAL A 428 -5.83 20.67 9.24
N THR A 429 -6.95 20.91 9.89
CA THR A 429 -7.27 20.32 11.20
C THR A 429 -7.92 18.95 11.05
N VAL A 430 -8.02 18.21 12.15
CA VAL A 430 -8.73 16.93 12.20
C VAL A 430 -10.20 17.08 11.78
N ALA A 431 -10.87 18.13 12.28
CA ALA A 431 -12.28 18.41 11.98
C ALA A 431 -12.50 18.73 10.49
N GLU A 432 -11.70 19.64 9.94
CA GLU A 432 -11.80 20.04 8.51
C GLU A 432 -11.57 18.84 7.60
N LEU A 433 -10.54 18.04 7.88
CA LEU A 433 -10.27 16.83 7.10
C LEU A 433 -11.45 15.87 7.14
N HIS A 434 -12.02 15.63 8.32
CA HIS A 434 -13.17 14.74 8.47
C HIS A 434 -14.42 15.29 7.76
N GLU A 435 -14.72 16.58 7.89
CA GLU A 435 -15.87 17.22 7.22
C GLU A 435 -15.74 17.09 5.70
N PHE A 436 -14.56 17.40 5.16
CA PHE A 436 -14.27 17.26 3.73
C PHE A 436 -14.44 15.82 3.26
N ILE A 437 -13.84 14.86 3.95
CA ILE A 437 -13.92 13.44 3.61
C ILE A 437 -15.37 12.95 3.70
N SER A 438 -16.06 13.22 4.81
CA SER A 438 -17.43 12.76 5.05
C SER A 438 -18.39 13.23 3.96
N LYS A 439 -18.34 14.53 3.63
CA LYS A 439 -19.18 15.09 2.58
C LYS A 439 -18.93 14.43 1.23
N ASN A 440 -17.67 14.38 0.79
CA ASN A 440 -17.33 13.92 -0.54
C ASN A 440 -17.51 12.39 -0.70
N VAL A 441 -17.21 11.60 0.34
CA VAL A 441 -17.45 10.14 0.34
C VAL A 441 -18.94 9.86 0.23
N GLN A 442 -19.77 10.51 1.05
CA GLN A 442 -21.23 10.34 1.02
C GLN A 442 -21.82 10.76 -0.34
N ASP A 443 -21.43 11.92 -0.87
CA ASP A 443 -21.90 12.41 -2.17
C ASP A 443 -21.50 11.46 -3.31
N THR A 444 -20.29 10.89 -3.27
CA THR A 444 -19.80 9.96 -4.29
C THR A 444 -20.51 8.62 -4.21
N THR A 445 -20.61 8.05 -3.01
CA THR A 445 -21.25 6.75 -2.83
C THR A 445 -22.76 6.77 -3.05
N ALA A 446 -23.43 7.88 -2.69
CA ALA A 446 -24.85 8.07 -3.01
C ALA A 446 -25.12 8.09 -4.52
N ARG A 447 -24.21 8.66 -5.31
CA ARG A 447 -24.35 8.66 -6.80
C ARG A 447 -24.08 7.29 -7.43
N LEU A 448 -23.12 6.53 -6.87
CA LEU A 448 -22.63 5.29 -7.48
C LEU A 448 -23.36 4.06 -6.93
N TYR A 449 -23.85 4.12 -5.70
CA TYR A 449 -24.35 2.98 -4.93
C TYR A 449 -25.61 3.39 -4.14
N ALA A 450 -26.62 3.89 -4.81
CA ALA A 450 -27.79 4.64 -4.29
C ALA A 450 -28.38 4.17 -2.95
N ASP A 451 -28.39 2.87 -2.67
CA ASP A 451 -28.97 2.28 -1.45
C ASP A 451 -27.90 1.78 -0.45
N LEU A 452 -26.63 2.05 -0.71
CA LEU A 452 -25.51 1.52 0.08
C LEU A 452 -24.57 2.66 0.52
N PRO A 453 -24.92 3.45 1.52
CA PRO A 453 -24.15 4.60 1.96
C PRO A 453 -22.81 4.17 2.57
N GLN A 454 -21.80 5.01 2.38
CA GLN A 454 -20.54 4.96 3.11
C GLN A 454 -20.38 6.26 3.88
N VAL A 455 -20.36 6.16 5.21
CA VAL A 455 -20.27 7.32 6.12
C VAL A 455 -19.01 7.20 6.95
N PRO A 456 -17.97 7.99 6.65
CA PRO A 456 -16.76 8.03 7.47
C PRO A 456 -17.03 8.44 8.90
N LEU A 457 -16.28 7.85 9.84
CA LEU A 457 -16.40 8.16 11.27
C LEU A 457 -15.13 8.80 11.82
N LEU A 458 -15.30 9.76 12.71
CA LEU A 458 -14.21 10.39 13.44
C LEU A 458 -14.37 10.13 14.94
N PHE A 459 -13.27 9.68 15.57
CA PHE A 459 -13.09 9.65 17.01
C PHE A 459 -11.89 10.52 17.37
N THR A 460 -12.11 11.57 18.14
CA THR A 460 -11.06 12.46 18.62
C THR A 460 -11.49 13.22 19.88
N SER A 461 -10.54 13.53 20.74
CA SER A 461 -10.71 14.47 21.84
C SER A 461 -10.25 15.89 21.49
N ASP A 462 -9.59 16.07 20.34
CA ASP A 462 -9.01 17.34 19.88
C ASP A 462 -9.30 17.54 18.40
N PRO A 463 -10.52 17.98 18.03
CA PRO A 463 -10.94 18.19 16.64
C PRO A 463 -10.20 19.35 15.97
N ASP A 464 -9.74 20.34 16.74
CA ASP A 464 -9.06 21.53 16.23
C ASP A 464 -7.55 21.32 16.05
N ARG A 465 -7.04 20.14 16.39
CA ARG A 465 -5.63 19.80 16.21
C ARG A 465 -5.23 19.87 14.75
N ILE A 466 -4.21 20.68 14.48
CA ILE A 466 -3.63 20.79 13.13
C ILE A 466 -2.87 19.49 12.82
N LEU A 467 -3.27 18.83 11.74
CA LEU A 467 -2.58 17.67 11.19
C LEU A 467 -1.43 18.08 10.28
N TYR A 468 -1.66 19.13 9.49
CA TYR A 468 -0.74 19.56 8.45
C TYR A 468 -0.87 21.07 8.18
N ARG A 469 0.26 21.73 7.88
CA ARG A 469 0.30 23.10 7.39
C ARG A 469 0.72 23.12 5.94
N LEU A 470 -0.08 23.77 5.12
CA LEU A 470 0.21 23.94 3.70
C LEU A 470 1.43 24.84 3.51
N PRO A 471 2.30 24.53 2.56
CA PRO A 471 3.51 25.32 2.28
C PRO A 471 3.21 26.75 1.75
#